data_5c8460ca96bbafbc468190596e485f6b
#
_entry.id   5c8460ca96bbafbc468190596e485f6b
#
_cell.length_a   1.000
_cell.length_b   1.000
_cell.length_c   1.000
_cell.angle_alpha   90.00
_cell.angle_beta   90.00
_cell.angle_gamma   90.00
#
_symmetry.space_group_name_H-M   'P 1'
#
loop_
_entity.id
_entity.type
_entity.pdbx_description
1 polymer ?
#
loop_
_entity_poly.entity_id
_entity_poly.type
_entity_poly.pdbx_seq_one_letter_code
_entity_poly.pdbx_strand_id
1 'polypeptide(L)'
;MKELNRREFLTLTGAAVVALSLAGCGGPSTPPAPPAAPTGKEAELVAALNKVWKKKFDAGQVTHEQLTLNQEAQGAIKIQGGIFEDAKEPVHTLTTEDMQKLVGIQEWKTSLEKKYELGGAAGISEPTGEGAISLTFEYSCEDAEVQKFVDKIMGYSLSRKAEFISIYCPVVQGKTYMIATVFWNKKA
;
A
#
# COMPACT_ATOMS: atom_id res chain seq x y z
N MET A 1 25.40 2.34 -17.69
CA MET A 1 24.19 2.16 -16.85
C MET A 1 22.99 2.39 -17.74
N LYS A 2 22.14 1.39 -17.99
CA LYS A 2 20.91 1.57 -18.77
C LYS A 2 19.89 2.28 -17.88
N GLU A 3 19.53 3.50 -18.25
CA GLU A 3 18.36 4.17 -17.68
C GLU A 3 17.14 3.33 -17.98
N LEU A 4 16.47 2.84 -16.96
CA LEU A 4 15.16 2.22 -17.08
C LEU A 4 14.18 3.29 -17.59
N ASN A 5 13.80 3.13 -18.85
CA ASN A 5 12.95 4.08 -19.54
C ASN A 5 11.54 4.05 -18.91
N ARG A 6 10.89 5.22 -18.74
CA ARG A 6 9.51 5.39 -18.24
C ARG A 6 8.51 4.39 -18.84
N ARG A 7 8.73 3.98 -20.08
CA ARG A 7 7.88 2.98 -20.78
C ARG A 7 8.06 1.56 -20.24
N GLU A 8 9.29 1.16 -19.85
CA GLU A 8 9.57 -0.18 -19.31
C GLU A 8 9.00 -0.33 -17.89
N PHE A 9 9.01 0.76 -17.08
CA PHE A 9 8.37 0.76 -15.77
C PHE A 9 6.84 0.66 -15.87
N LEU A 10 6.22 1.38 -16.81
CA LEU A 10 4.77 1.31 -17.07
C LEU A 10 4.36 -0.04 -17.67
N THR A 11 5.22 -0.71 -18.46
CA THR A 11 4.96 -2.04 -18.98
C THR A 11 5.08 -3.14 -17.91
N LEU A 12 5.99 -3.00 -16.94
CA LEU A 12 6.10 -3.98 -15.84
C LEU A 12 4.91 -3.92 -14.88
N THR A 13 4.37 -2.72 -14.62
CA THR A 13 3.16 -2.54 -13.78
C THR A 13 1.87 -2.70 -14.58
N GLY A 14 1.87 -2.39 -15.88
CA GLY A 14 0.71 -2.54 -16.78
C GLY A 14 0.49 -3.96 -17.29
N ALA A 15 1.55 -4.76 -17.44
CA ALA A 15 1.44 -6.10 -18.03
C ALA A 15 0.64 -7.09 -17.16
N ALA A 16 0.62 -6.90 -15.85
CA ALA A 16 -0.20 -7.73 -14.95
C ALA A 16 -1.70 -7.43 -15.07
N VAL A 17 -2.07 -6.21 -15.49
CA VAL A 17 -3.48 -5.80 -15.68
C VAL A 17 -3.97 -6.12 -17.10
N VAL A 18 -3.09 -6.06 -18.10
CA VAL A 18 -3.46 -6.30 -19.51
C VAL A 18 -3.58 -7.77 -19.84
N ALA A 19 -2.88 -8.66 -19.13
CA ALA A 19 -2.98 -10.11 -19.37
C ALA A 19 -4.36 -10.70 -19.01
N LEU A 20 -5.16 -10.02 -18.20
CA LEU A 20 -6.53 -10.43 -17.85
C LEU A 20 -7.61 -9.87 -18.79
N SER A 21 -7.29 -8.87 -19.62
CA SER A 21 -8.25 -8.25 -20.53
C SER A 21 -8.19 -8.75 -21.99
N LEU A 22 -7.21 -9.56 -22.37
CA LEU A 22 -7.05 -10.07 -23.74
C LEU A 22 -7.64 -11.47 -23.97
N ALA A 23 -8.24 -12.10 -22.97
CA ALA A 23 -8.92 -13.39 -23.13
C ALA A 23 -10.41 -13.29 -23.53
N GLY A 24 -10.88 -12.13 -23.97
CA GLY A 24 -12.29 -11.88 -24.26
C GLY A 24 -12.55 -11.14 -25.57
N CYS A 25 -12.03 -11.62 -26.69
CA CYS A 25 -12.44 -11.14 -28.00
C CYS A 25 -13.43 -12.12 -28.63
N GLY A 26 -14.73 -11.82 -28.53
CA GLY A 26 -15.78 -12.50 -29.31
C GLY A 26 -16.98 -12.99 -28.52
N GLY A 27 -17.93 -12.08 -28.22
CA GLY A 27 -19.26 -12.44 -27.71
C GLY A 27 -20.04 -11.23 -27.16
N PRO A 28 -21.39 -11.27 -27.12
CA PRO A 28 -22.20 -10.12 -26.73
C PRO A 28 -21.83 -9.64 -25.32
N SER A 29 -21.79 -8.33 -25.16
CA SER A 29 -21.35 -7.55 -24.02
C SER A 29 -21.82 -8.10 -22.65
N THR A 30 -20.96 -8.92 -22.06
CA THR A 30 -21.02 -9.20 -20.61
C THR A 30 -20.37 -8.02 -19.89
N PRO A 31 -20.94 -7.49 -18.79
CA PRO A 31 -20.31 -6.46 -17.99
C PRO A 31 -18.89 -6.92 -17.59
N PRO A 32 -17.89 -6.03 -17.54
CA PRO A 32 -16.55 -6.41 -17.12
C PRO A 32 -16.63 -7.07 -15.74
N ALA A 33 -16.01 -8.24 -15.60
CA ALA A 33 -15.94 -8.95 -14.35
C ALA A 33 -15.37 -8.02 -13.27
N PRO A 34 -15.91 -8.03 -12.04
CA PRO A 34 -15.32 -7.25 -10.94
C PRO A 34 -13.84 -7.59 -10.81
N PRO A 35 -12.98 -6.62 -10.47
CA PRO A 35 -11.57 -6.88 -10.23
C PRO A 35 -11.41 -8.09 -9.30
N ALA A 36 -10.55 -9.03 -9.66
CA ALA A 36 -10.29 -10.20 -8.82
C ALA A 36 -9.95 -9.74 -7.40
N ALA A 37 -10.59 -10.33 -6.40
CA ALA A 37 -10.32 -10.02 -5.00
C ALA A 37 -8.81 -10.23 -4.73
N PRO A 38 -8.18 -9.38 -3.91
CA PRO A 38 -6.80 -9.57 -3.53
C PRO A 38 -6.61 -10.96 -2.90
N THR A 39 -5.50 -11.61 -3.18
CA THR A 39 -5.16 -12.94 -2.65
C THR A 39 -3.93 -12.85 -1.77
N GLY A 40 -3.73 -13.83 -0.87
CA GLY A 40 -2.56 -13.91 -0.02
C GLY A 40 -2.67 -13.05 1.26
N LYS A 41 -1.53 -12.78 1.88
CA LYS A 41 -1.42 -12.09 3.18
C LYS A 41 -2.00 -10.70 3.19
N GLU A 42 -1.86 -9.95 2.09
CA GLU A 42 -2.43 -8.61 1.96
C GLU A 42 -3.96 -8.63 2.02
N ALA A 43 -4.59 -9.64 1.39
CA ALA A 43 -6.04 -9.80 1.45
C ALA A 43 -6.53 -10.15 2.85
N GLU A 44 -5.85 -11.08 3.51
CA GLU A 44 -6.14 -11.48 4.89
C GLU A 44 -6.02 -10.27 5.83
N LEU A 45 -4.95 -9.49 5.67
CA LEU A 45 -4.71 -8.31 6.47
C LEU A 45 -5.75 -7.21 6.23
N VAL A 46 -6.15 -6.95 4.96
CA VAL A 46 -7.23 -6.00 4.66
C VAL A 46 -8.55 -6.45 5.29
N ALA A 47 -8.85 -7.74 5.26
CA ALA A 47 -10.04 -8.27 5.92
C ALA A 47 -9.99 -8.09 7.44
N ALA A 48 -8.84 -8.34 8.07
CA ALA A 48 -8.64 -8.12 9.50
C ALA A 48 -8.71 -6.63 9.87
N LEU A 49 -8.07 -5.76 9.08
CA LEU A 49 -8.15 -4.30 9.24
C LEU A 49 -9.59 -3.80 9.15
N ASN A 50 -10.36 -4.28 8.19
CA ASN A 50 -11.75 -3.85 8.01
C ASN A 50 -12.66 -4.27 9.18
N LYS A 51 -12.37 -5.35 9.90
CA LYS A 51 -13.10 -5.68 11.14
C LYS A 51 -12.88 -4.61 12.22
N VAL A 52 -11.63 -4.17 12.39
CA VAL A 52 -11.28 -3.11 13.34
C VAL A 52 -11.81 -1.76 12.87
N TRP A 53 -11.69 -1.48 11.58
CA TRP A 53 -12.16 -0.25 10.96
C TRP A 53 -13.67 -0.07 11.11
N LYS A 54 -14.44 -1.16 10.92
CA LYS A 54 -15.88 -1.15 11.15
C LYS A 54 -16.24 -0.80 12.60
N LYS A 55 -15.53 -1.33 13.59
CA LYS A 55 -15.76 -0.93 15.00
C LYS A 55 -15.56 0.58 15.19
N LYS A 56 -14.57 1.19 14.51
CA LYS A 56 -14.35 2.64 14.53
C LYS A 56 -15.45 3.41 13.78
N PHE A 57 -15.97 2.86 12.69
CA PHE A 57 -17.11 3.44 11.98
C PHE A 57 -18.37 3.43 12.85
N ASP A 58 -18.68 2.31 13.47
CA ASP A 58 -19.84 2.17 14.37
C ASP A 58 -19.72 3.13 15.59
N ALA A 59 -18.50 3.47 16.00
CA ALA A 59 -18.21 4.46 17.02
C ALA A 59 -18.16 5.93 16.51
N GLY A 60 -18.42 6.18 15.22
CA GLY A 60 -18.42 7.51 14.60
C GLY A 60 -17.02 8.14 14.44
N GLN A 61 -15.95 7.34 14.56
CA GLN A 61 -14.57 7.81 14.48
C GLN A 61 -14.05 7.95 13.04
N VAL A 62 -14.63 7.21 12.09
CA VAL A 62 -14.30 7.25 10.66
C VAL A 62 -15.56 7.40 9.81
N THR A 63 -15.41 7.86 8.56
CA THR A 63 -16.54 8.22 7.69
C THR A 63 -16.97 7.10 6.74
N HIS A 64 -16.14 6.09 6.52
CA HIS A 64 -16.44 4.96 5.65
C HIS A 64 -16.41 3.66 6.45
N GLU A 65 -17.36 2.78 6.21
CA GLU A 65 -17.51 1.51 6.94
C GLU A 65 -16.34 0.56 6.72
N GLN A 66 -15.71 0.63 5.55
CA GLN A 66 -14.58 -0.23 5.19
C GLN A 66 -13.59 0.49 4.28
N LEU A 67 -12.34 0.03 4.30
CA LEU A 67 -11.27 0.46 3.41
C LEU A 67 -11.24 -0.46 2.18
N THR A 68 -11.19 0.14 0.99
CA THR A 68 -11.07 -0.59 -0.28
C THR A 68 -9.61 -0.61 -0.72
N LEU A 69 -9.09 -1.80 -1.05
CA LEU A 69 -7.72 -1.92 -1.58
C LEU A 69 -7.63 -1.20 -2.93
N ASN A 70 -6.69 -0.25 -3.04
CA ASN A 70 -6.47 0.49 -4.26
C ASN A 70 -5.27 -0.07 -5.03
N GLN A 71 -5.54 -0.68 -6.18
CA GLN A 71 -4.53 -1.32 -7.01
C GLN A 71 -3.55 -0.30 -7.64
N GLU A 72 -4.03 0.92 -7.94
CA GLU A 72 -3.17 1.98 -8.49
C GLU A 72 -2.08 2.38 -7.49
N ALA A 73 -2.40 2.33 -6.19
CA ALA A 73 -1.48 2.70 -5.12
C ALA A 73 -0.54 1.57 -4.66
N GLN A 74 -0.77 0.33 -5.08
CA GLN A 74 0.02 -0.84 -4.63
C GLN A 74 1.48 -0.79 -5.09
N GLY A 75 1.78 -0.20 -6.25
CA GLY A 75 3.14 -0.16 -6.78
C GLY A 75 4.12 0.56 -5.87
N ALA A 76 3.74 1.74 -5.32
CA ALA A 76 4.63 2.52 -4.48
C ALA A 76 4.92 1.85 -3.13
N ILE A 77 3.91 1.26 -2.51
CA ILE A 77 4.13 0.61 -1.21
C ILE A 77 4.97 -0.66 -1.35
N LYS A 78 4.88 -1.37 -2.50
CA LYS A 78 5.76 -2.49 -2.83
C LYS A 78 7.22 -2.06 -2.98
N ILE A 79 7.48 -0.92 -3.63
CA ILE A 79 8.85 -0.39 -3.75
C ILE A 79 9.39 -0.03 -2.36
N GLN A 80 8.58 0.59 -1.49
CA GLN A 80 9.00 0.91 -0.12
C GLN A 80 9.32 -0.35 0.70
N GLY A 81 8.48 -1.39 0.64
CA GLY A 81 8.75 -2.65 1.31
C GLY A 81 9.92 -3.41 0.70
N GLY A 82 10.09 -3.35 -0.63
CA GLY A 82 11.18 -3.97 -1.37
C GLY A 82 12.57 -3.49 -0.94
N ILE A 83 12.74 -2.23 -0.51
CA ILE A 83 14.01 -1.73 0.04
C ILE A 83 14.49 -2.61 1.20
N PHE A 84 13.61 -3.00 2.10
CA PHE A 84 13.96 -3.87 3.24
C PHE A 84 14.23 -5.31 2.81
N GLU A 85 13.50 -5.82 1.82
CA GLU A 85 13.72 -7.16 1.27
C GLU A 85 15.08 -7.25 0.56
N ASP A 86 15.45 -6.22 -0.22
CA ASP A 86 16.74 -6.11 -0.89
C ASP A 86 17.89 -5.97 0.13
N ALA A 87 17.70 -5.18 1.18
CA ALA A 87 18.64 -5.01 2.28
C ALA A 87 18.76 -6.26 3.15
N LYS A 88 17.73 -7.12 3.17
CA LYS A 88 17.62 -8.31 4.04
C LYS A 88 17.68 -7.99 5.53
N GLU A 89 17.28 -6.78 5.91
CA GLU A 89 17.29 -6.29 7.29
C GLU A 89 16.03 -5.50 7.60
N PRO A 90 15.42 -5.67 8.80
CA PRO A 90 14.24 -4.91 9.19
C PRO A 90 14.58 -3.47 9.62
N VAL A 91 15.86 -3.16 9.84
CA VAL A 91 16.39 -1.81 10.06
C VAL A 91 17.43 -1.55 8.99
N HIS A 92 17.29 -0.48 8.23
CA HIS A 92 18.13 -0.22 7.08
C HIS A 92 18.49 1.26 6.97
N THR A 93 19.77 1.55 6.78
CA THR A 93 20.24 2.91 6.45
C THR A 93 20.12 3.11 4.95
N LEU A 94 19.36 4.12 4.53
CA LEU A 94 19.08 4.39 3.13
C LEU A 94 20.37 4.68 2.35
N THR A 95 20.59 3.92 1.29
CA THR A 95 21.69 4.11 0.34
C THR A 95 21.29 5.10 -0.77
N THR A 96 22.26 5.50 -1.59
CA THR A 96 21.98 6.31 -2.79
C THR A 96 21.04 5.58 -3.75
N GLU A 97 21.16 4.26 -3.87
CA GLU A 97 20.29 3.45 -4.71
C GLU A 97 18.85 3.44 -4.18
N ASP A 98 18.67 3.29 -2.86
CA ASP A 98 17.37 3.37 -2.23
C ASP A 98 16.74 4.75 -2.43
N MET A 99 17.55 5.81 -2.32
CA MET A 99 17.07 7.18 -2.58
C MET A 99 16.59 7.34 -4.03
N GLN A 100 17.26 6.72 -5.00
CA GLN A 100 16.80 6.73 -6.41
C GLN A 100 15.46 5.98 -6.57
N LYS A 101 15.29 4.83 -5.90
CA LYS A 101 13.99 4.12 -5.87
C LYS A 101 12.90 5.01 -5.26
N LEU A 102 13.20 5.70 -4.17
CA LEU A 102 12.27 6.61 -3.49
C LEU A 102 11.92 7.85 -4.33
N VAL A 103 12.84 8.35 -5.16
CA VAL A 103 12.54 9.43 -6.13
C VAL A 103 11.48 8.98 -7.13
N GLY A 104 11.56 7.74 -7.63
CA GLY A 104 10.52 7.15 -8.49
C GLY A 104 9.16 7.08 -7.79
N ILE A 105 9.14 6.76 -6.50
CA ILE A 105 7.92 6.80 -5.68
C ILE A 105 7.38 8.24 -5.56
N GLN A 106 8.25 9.23 -5.43
CA GLN A 106 7.82 10.63 -5.31
C GLN A 106 7.10 11.12 -6.57
N GLU A 107 7.59 10.76 -7.75
CA GLU A 107 6.90 11.08 -9.01
C GLU A 107 5.50 10.43 -9.06
N TRP A 108 5.42 9.20 -8.62
CA TRP A 108 4.18 8.44 -8.56
C TRP A 108 3.23 8.99 -7.49
N LYS A 109 3.73 9.32 -6.30
CA LYS A 109 2.99 10.03 -5.26
C LYS A 109 2.38 11.32 -5.81
N THR A 110 3.17 12.12 -6.55
CA THR A 110 2.68 13.34 -7.20
C THR A 110 1.54 13.06 -8.19
N SER A 111 1.58 11.93 -8.91
CA SER A 111 0.50 11.51 -9.79
C SER A 111 -0.76 11.11 -9.01
N LEU A 112 -0.61 10.36 -7.92
CA LEU A 112 -1.73 9.98 -7.05
C LEU A 112 -2.32 11.20 -6.34
N GLU A 113 -1.50 12.14 -5.90
CA GLU A 113 -1.95 13.37 -5.24
C GLU A 113 -2.80 14.27 -6.14
N LYS A 114 -2.83 14.05 -7.44
CA LYS A 114 -3.80 14.72 -8.33
C LYS A 114 -5.21 14.18 -8.16
N LYS A 115 -5.35 12.92 -7.80
CA LYS A 115 -6.65 12.23 -7.66
C LYS A 115 -7.08 12.08 -6.20
N TYR A 116 -6.11 11.84 -5.32
CA TYR A 116 -6.33 11.46 -3.94
C TYR A 116 -5.66 12.42 -2.97
N GLU A 117 -6.22 12.53 -1.79
CA GLU A 117 -5.57 13.10 -0.61
C GLU A 117 -4.98 11.95 0.22
N LEU A 118 -3.72 12.09 0.65
CA LEU A 118 -3.03 11.08 1.45
C LEU A 118 -3.36 11.27 2.93
N GLY A 119 -3.66 10.15 3.58
CA GLY A 119 -3.88 10.06 5.01
C GLY A 119 -2.65 9.53 5.75
N GLY A 120 -2.90 8.85 6.86
CA GLY A 120 -1.86 8.23 7.67
C GLY A 120 -1.24 7.00 7.04
N ALA A 121 -0.05 6.68 7.50
CA ALA A 121 0.68 5.47 7.15
C ALA A 121 1.16 4.75 8.42
N ALA A 122 1.41 3.45 8.30
CA ALA A 122 1.99 2.64 9.35
C ALA A 122 2.91 1.56 8.77
N GLY A 123 3.81 1.06 9.60
CA GLY A 123 4.68 -0.06 9.29
C GLY A 123 6.13 0.34 9.02
N ILE A 124 6.41 1.59 8.64
CA ILE A 124 7.78 2.11 8.49
C ILE A 124 7.98 3.28 9.46
N SER A 125 9.13 3.32 10.12
CA SER A 125 9.50 4.44 11.00
C SER A 125 9.82 5.70 10.19
N GLU A 126 9.74 6.86 10.85
CA GLU A 126 10.38 8.06 10.34
C GLU A 126 11.90 7.83 10.25
N PRO A 127 12.57 8.42 9.25
CA PRO A 127 14.02 8.35 9.15
C PRO A 127 14.68 8.97 10.40
N THR A 128 15.71 8.30 10.92
CA THR A 128 16.58 8.89 11.95
C THR A 128 17.52 9.94 11.34
N GLY A 129 18.24 10.67 12.17
CA GLY A 129 19.25 11.65 11.70
C GLY A 129 20.35 11.07 10.82
N GLU A 130 20.56 9.74 10.89
CA GLU A 130 21.51 9.00 10.04
C GLU A 130 20.83 8.39 8.79
N GLY A 131 19.55 8.70 8.54
CA GLY A 131 18.80 8.17 7.41
C GLY A 131 18.34 6.72 7.57
N ALA A 132 18.42 6.14 8.77
CA ALA A 132 17.94 4.80 9.02
C ALA A 132 16.42 4.78 9.16
N ILE A 133 15.79 3.80 8.52
CA ILE A 133 14.36 3.49 8.60
C ILE A 133 14.19 2.06 9.12
N SER A 134 13.03 1.74 9.69
CA SER A 134 12.77 0.40 10.21
C SER A 134 11.34 -0.06 9.95
N LEU A 135 11.16 -1.37 9.76
CA LEU A 135 9.87 -2.01 9.80
C LEU A 135 9.42 -2.13 11.27
N THR A 136 8.24 -1.60 11.58
CA THR A 136 7.77 -1.41 12.97
C THR A 136 6.65 -2.36 13.39
N PHE A 137 6.05 -3.09 12.45
CA PHE A 137 4.97 -4.04 12.71
C PHE A 137 5.23 -5.37 12.04
N GLU A 138 5.40 -6.45 12.82
CA GLU A 138 5.36 -7.81 12.30
C GLU A 138 3.92 -8.15 11.86
N TYR A 139 3.80 -8.98 10.84
CA TYR A 139 2.50 -9.40 10.30
C TYR A 139 1.69 -10.15 11.34
N SER A 140 0.47 -9.70 11.54
CA SER A 140 -0.52 -10.36 12.38
C SER A 140 -1.93 -10.04 11.89
N CYS A 141 -2.84 -10.99 12.01
CA CYS A 141 -4.28 -10.80 11.85
C CYS A 141 -5.03 -10.86 13.19
N GLU A 142 -4.29 -10.89 14.31
CA GLU A 142 -4.89 -10.85 15.64
C GLU A 142 -5.46 -9.45 15.94
N ASP A 143 -6.68 -9.40 16.46
CA ASP A 143 -7.43 -8.16 16.69
C ASP A 143 -6.60 -7.10 17.45
N ALA A 144 -5.82 -7.50 18.48
CA ALA A 144 -5.03 -6.58 19.29
C ALA A 144 -3.87 -5.93 18.49
N GLU A 145 -3.18 -6.70 17.65
CA GLU A 145 -2.06 -6.18 16.84
C GLU A 145 -2.58 -5.34 15.67
N VAL A 146 -3.67 -5.80 15.02
CA VAL A 146 -4.35 -5.03 13.98
C VAL A 146 -4.90 -3.72 14.53
N GLN A 147 -5.42 -3.70 15.78
CA GLN A 147 -5.87 -2.48 16.44
C GLN A 147 -4.73 -1.48 16.59
N LYS A 148 -3.55 -1.91 17.09
CA LYS A 148 -2.37 -1.04 17.20
C LYS A 148 -1.95 -0.46 15.85
N PHE A 149 -1.98 -1.29 14.80
CA PHE A 149 -1.65 -0.87 13.44
C PHE A 149 -2.63 0.18 12.92
N VAL A 150 -3.93 -0.05 13.09
CA VAL A 150 -4.99 0.92 12.75
C VAL A 150 -4.85 2.21 13.55
N ASP A 151 -4.54 2.13 14.85
CA ASP A 151 -4.34 3.32 15.69
C ASP A 151 -3.13 4.14 15.23
N LYS A 152 -2.07 3.49 14.75
CA LYS A 152 -0.93 4.19 14.14
C LYS A 152 -1.36 4.94 12.86
N ILE A 153 -2.14 4.31 11.97
CA ILE A 153 -2.71 4.95 10.78
C ILE A 153 -3.58 6.16 11.18
N MET A 154 -4.39 5.99 12.23
CA MET A 154 -5.29 7.03 12.75
C MET A 154 -4.58 8.15 13.52
N GLY A 155 -3.29 7.98 13.83
CA GLY A 155 -2.47 9.04 14.43
C GLY A 155 -2.45 10.33 13.60
N TYR A 156 -2.67 10.25 12.29
CA TYR A 156 -2.97 11.39 11.45
C TYR A 156 -4.49 11.63 11.41
N SER A 157 -4.95 12.73 11.99
CA SER A 157 -6.38 12.99 12.23
C SER A 157 -7.26 12.98 10.97
N LEU A 158 -6.70 13.33 9.80
CA LEU A 158 -7.43 13.30 8.54
C LEU A 158 -7.66 11.88 8.03
N SER A 159 -6.95 10.85 8.55
CA SER A 159 -7.15 9.44 8.20
C SER A 159 -8.58 8.97 8.47
N ARG A 160 -9.34 9.65 9.34
CA ARG A 160 -10.77 9.37 9.55
C ARG A 160 -11.61 9.43 8.27
N LYS A 161 -11.13 10.13 7.22
CA LYS A 161 -11.80 10.25 5.92
C LYS A 161 -11.42 9.13 4.95
N ALA A 162 -10.50 8.25 5.33
CA ALA A 162 -9.98 7.23 4.44
C ALA A 162 -11.09 6.36 3.86
N GLU A 163 -10.98 6.13 2.57
CA GLU A 163 -11.85 5.31 1.73
C GLU A 163 -11.05 4.13 1.14
N PHE A 164 -9.78 4.39 0.87
CA PHE A 164 -8.86 3.45 0.24
C PHE A 164 -7.68 3.13 1.13
N ILE A 165 -7.12 1.94 0.92
CA ILE A 165 -5.87 1.49 1.51
C ILE A 165 -4.97 0.90 0.43
N SER A 166 -3.68 1.16 0.55
CA SER A 166 -2.60 0.44 -0.12
C SER A 166 -1.81 -0.29 0.95
N ILE A 167 -1.50 -1.57 0.73
CA ILE A 167 -0.88 -2.42 1.74
C ILE A 167 0.11 -3.38 1.11
N TYR A 168 1.21 -3.65 1.80
CA TYR A 168 2.19 -4.63 1.39
C TYR A 168 2.74 -5.38 2.59
N CYS A 169 3.08 -6.66 2.40
CA CYS A 169 3.60 -7.53 3.45
C CYS A 169 5.02 -8.01 3.11
N PRO A 170 6.06 -7.16 3.27
CA PRO A 170 7.44 -7.54 2.98
C PRO A 170 7.92 -8.69 3.86
N VAL A 171 8.77 -9.56 3.29
CA VAL A 171 9.40 -10.68 4.02
C VAL A 171 10.88 -10.41 4.19
N VAL A 172 11.33 -10.28 5.43
CA VAL A 172 12.72 -9.99 5.78
C VAL A 172 13.19 -10.99 6.83
N GLN A 173 14.29 -11.69 6.56
CA GLN A 173 14.84 -12.74 7.44
C GLN A 173 13.79 -13.81 7.83
N GLY A 174 12.92 -14.19 6.89
CA GLY A 174 11.87 -15.18 7.13
C GLY A 174 10.68 -14.68 7.95
N LYS A 175 10.71 -13.45 8.44
CA LYS A 175 9.58 -12.80 9.10
C LYS A 175 8.81 -11.93 8.10
N THR A 176 7.50 -11.93 8.21
CA THR A 176 6.63 -11.06 7.43
C THR A 176 6.30 -9.83 8.25
N TYR A 177 6.33 -8.65 7.62
CA TYR A 177 5.93 -7.38 8.20
C TYR A 177 4.70 -6.85 7.49
N MET A 178 4.09 -5.79 8.02
CA MET A 178 2.97 -5.12 7.40
C MET A 178 3.22 -3.62 7.30
N ILE A 179 2.98 -3.07 6.11
CA ILE A 179 3.05 -1.65 5.83
C ILE A 179 1.78 -1.22 5.10
N ALA A 180 1.25 -0.04 5.42
CA ALA A 180 0.06 0.48 4.78
C ALA A 180 0.05 2.01 4.72
N THR A 181 -0.68 2.53 3.73
CA THR A 181 -1.05 3.94 3.61
C THR A 181 -2.53 4.02 3.26
N VAL A 182 -3.25 4.97 3.86
CA VAL A 182 -4.66 5.22 3.57
C VAL A 182 -4.86 6.56 2.88
N PHE A 183 -5.92 6.69 2.10
CA PHE A 183 -6.22 7.89 1.33
C PHE A 183 -7.70 7.91 0.91
N TRP A 184 -8.15 9.05 0.37
CA TRP A 184 -9.51 9.27 -0.11
C TRP A 184 -9.51 10.12 -1.37
N ASN A 185 -10.62 10.09 -2.11
CA ASN A 185 -10.77 10.91 -3.31
C ASN A 185 -10.69 12.41 -2.98
N LYS A 186 -9.95 13.17 -3.79
CA LYS A 186 -10.08 14.61 -3.76
C LYS A 186 -11.49 15.00 -4.18
N LYS A 187 -12.09 15.92 -3.44
CA LYS A 187 -13.31 16.56 -3.92
C LYS A 187 -12.95 17.39 -5.14
N ALA A 188 -13.68 17.15 -6.24
CA ALA A 188 -13.61 17.98 -7.43
C ALA A 188 -14.04 19.41 -7.11
#